data_2600ed9e496d7dbe562b4e84560b4136
#
_entry.id   2600ed9e496d7dbe562b4e84560b4136
#
_cell.length_a   1.000
_cell.length_b   1.000
_cell.length_c   1.000
_cell.angle_alpha   90.00
_cell.angle_beta   90.00
_cell.angle_gamma   90.00
#
_symmetry.space_group_name_H-M   'P 1'
#
loop_
_entity.id
_entity.type
_entity.pdbx_description
1 polymer ?
#
loop_
_entity_poly.entity_id
_entity_poly.type
_entity_poly.pdbx_seq_one_letter_code
_entity_poly.pdbx_strand_id
1 'polypeptide(L)'
;MKLLFTIISMFVFTLCIAQSDRDLYKQSIVNSIYPDSSKIYTDLVQINSSNKSLIRKSINNEEYILVCTWKQNIAFYNKDVFNTGNWPLWVTTAPELKNRFKSESVKDTNQRLIQLLGLPPGSKYSYFVEIWVRPQDLFRPCPDKEITDGKCDLCFPSGTDADHIKWINENRISRYYQCELYNQYPWGQLGYTYDWNPDNKSHVGLSEFIIGVNKTVYINRIVPTEEYLCE
;
A
#
# COMPACT_ATOMS: atom_id res chain seq x y z
N MET A 1 67.17 29.92 -5.07
CA MET A 1 66.10 29.58 -6.02
C MET A 1 65.13 28.72 -5.25
N LYS A 2 64.09 29.36 -4.69
CA LYS A 2 63.02 28.64 -3.88
C LYS A 2 61.86 28.32 -4.81
N LEU A 3 61.64 27.03 -5.03
CA LEU A 3 60.43 26.52 -5.79
C LEU A 3 59.22 26.62 -4.89
N LEU A 4 58.27 27.46 -5.27
CA LEU A 4 56.94 27.58 -4.63
C LEU A 4 56.03 26.53 -5.25
N PHE A 5 55.70 25.44 -4.50
CA PHE A 5 54.66 24.50 -4.89
C PHE A 5 53.31 25.08 -4.49
N THR A 6 52.53 25.51 -5.48
CA THR A 6 51.13 25.90 -5.29
C THR A 6 50.27 24.67 -5.40
N ILE A 7 49.75 24.19 -4.27
CA ILE A 7 48.75 23.11 -4.25
C ILE A 7 47.40 23.72 -4.57
N ILE A 8 46.89 23.47 -5.78
CA ILE A 8 45.53 23.82 -6.16
C ILE A 8 44.62 22.71 -5.59
N SER A 9 43.97 23.00 -4.46
CA SER A 9 42.91 22.15 -3.91
C SER A 9 41.64 22.29 -4.75
N MET A 10 41.38 21.31 -5.57
CA MET A 10 40.18 21.24 -6.39
C MET A 10 39.03 20.77 -5.51
N PHE A 11 38.25 21.70 -4.95
CA PHE A 11 36.99 21.38 -4.26
C PHE A 11 35.98 20.91 -5.30
N VAL A 12 35.79 19.60 -5.39
CA VAL A 12 34.66 19.01 -6.11
C VAL A 12 33.40 19.23 -5.27
N PHE A 13 32.63 20.27 -5.58
CA PHE A 13 31.28 20.44 -5.07
C PHE A 13 30.39 19.40 -5.74
N THR A 14 30.11 18.30 -5.06
CA THR A 14 29.05 17.41 -5.45
C THR A 14 27.71 18.10 -5.15
N LEU A 15 27.11 18.72 -6.16
CA LEU A 15 25.74 19.21 -6.09
C LEU A 15 24.84 17.99 -5.91
N CYS A 16 24.47 17.70 -4.68
CA CYS A 16 23.40 16.75 -4.37
C CYS A 16 22.09 17.43 -4.74
N ILE A 17 21.65 17.28 -5.99
CA ILE A 17 20.33 17.74 -6.41
C ILE A 17 19.33 16.81 -5.73
N ALA A 18 18.58 17.31 -4.77
CA ALA A 18 17.48 16.56 -4.18
C ALA A 18 16.45 16.21 -5.28
N GLN A 19 16.18 14.94 -5.45
CA GLN A 19 15.21 14.48 -6.42
C GLN A 19 13.81 14.95 -5.99
N SER A 20 13.02 15.49 -6.94
CA SER A 20 11.67 15.95 -6.63
C SER A 20 10.74 14.77 -6.34
N ASP A 21 9.68 14.99 -5.55
CA ASP A 21 8.65 13.98 -5.30
C ASP A 21 8.02 13.46 -6.61
N ARG A 22 7.89 14.34 -7.60
CA ARG A 22 7.42 13.96 -8.94
C ARG A 22 8.34 12.94 -9.61
N ASP A 23 9.65 13.14 -9.52
CA ASP A 23 10.63 12.25 -10.15
C ASP A 23 10.73 10.93 -9.42
N LEU A 24 10.69 10.95 -8.08
CA LEU A 24 10.62 9.75 -7.24
C LEU A 24 9.37 8.95 -7.56
N TYR A 25 8.21 9.61 -7.67
CA TYR A 25 6.96 8.96 -8.01
C TYR A 25 6.98 8.36 -9.40
N LYS A 26 7.49 9.09 -10.40
CA LYS A 26 7.67 8.57 -11.77
C LYS A 26 8.56 7.34 -11.79
N GLN A 27 9.67 7.37 -11.04
CA GLN A 27 10.56 6.22 -10.94
C GLN A 27 9.88 5.03 -10.28
N SER A 28 9.04 5.24 -9.26
CA SER A 28 8.29 4.18 -8.59
C SER A 28 7.31 3.48 -9.55
N ILE A 29 6.64 4.22 -10.44
CA ILE A 29 5.79 3.66 -11.49
C ILE A 29 6.62 2.74 -12.39
N VAL A 30 7.74 3.26 -12.93
CA VAL A 30 8.63 2.46 -13.81
C VAL A 30 9.13 1.20 -13.12
N ASN A 31 9.57 1.30 -11.87
CA ASN A 31 10.13 0.19 -11.12
C ASN A 31 9.09 -0.88 -10.75
N SER A 32 7.82 -0.53 -10.64
CA SER A 32 6.74 -1.43 -10.25
C SER A 32 6.09 -2.20 -11.42
N ILE A 33 6.29 -1.75 -12.66
CA ILE A 33 5.66 -2.35 -13.85
C ILE A 33 6.01 -3.83 -14.00
N TYR A 34 7.27 -4.19 -13.73
CA TYR A 34 7.78 -5.55 -13.89
C TYR A 34 8.17 -6.13 -12.53
N PRO A 35 7.27 -6.90 -11.90
CA PRO A 35 7.63 -7.68 -10.72
C PRO A 35 8.66 -8.76 -11.11
N ASP A 36 9.61 -9.00 -10.23
CA ASP A 36 10.61 -10.06 -10.37
C ASP A 36 10.88 -10.76 -9.03
N SER A 37 11.60 -11.88 -9.06
CA SER A 37 11.81 -12.72 -7.87
C SER A 37 12.58 -12.01 -6.74
N SER A 38 13.41 -11.01 -7.05
CA SER A 38 14.16 -10.25 -6.05
C SER A 38 13.29 -9.30 -5.24
N LYS A 39 12.07 -9.03 -5.73
CA LYS A 39 11.10 -8.15 -5.09
C LYS A 39 10.03 -8.91 -4.28
N ILE A 40 10.04 -10.24 -4.32
CA ILE A 40 9.12 -11.03 -3.50
C ILE A 40 9.45 -10.79 -2.03
N TYR A 41 8.45 -10.34 -1.27
CA TYR A 41 8.53 -10.21 0.17
C TYR A 41 7.83 -11.38 0.84
N THR A 42 8.44 -11.97 1.88
CA THR A 42 7.99 -13.22 2.50
C THR A 42 7.31 -13.04 3.85
N ASP A 43 7.28 -11.80 4.35
CA ASP A 43 6.71 -11.47 5.67
C ASP A 43 5.45 -10.60 5.56
N LEU A 44 4.64 -10.80 4.48
CA LEU A 44 3.32 -10.19 4.37
C LEU A 44 2.42 -10.66 5.52
N VAL A 45 1.52 -9.79 5.96
CA VAL A 45 0.55 -10.15 7.00
C VAL A 45 -0.30 -11.33 6.52
N GLN A 46 -0.23 -12.43 7.24
CA GLN A 46 -1.02 -13.63 6.99
C GLN A 46 -2.38 -13.51 7.66
N ILE A 47 -3.45 -13.72 6.91
CA ILE A 47 -4.81 -13.74 7.45
C ILE A 47 -5.20 -15.19 7.72
N ASN A 48 -4.70 -15.73 8.82
CA ASN A 48 -4.99 -17.08 9.30
C ASN A 48 -5.15 -17.12 10.82
N SER A 49 -5.64 -18.20 11.36
CA SER A 49 -5.95 -18.34 12.81
C SER A 49 -4.73 -18.27 13.71
N SER A 50 -3.52 -18.53 13.20
CA SER A 50 -2.27 -18.47 13.96
C SER A 50 -1.76 -17.05 14.18
N ASN A 51 -2.14 -16.12 13.30
CA ASN A 51 -1.71 -14.72 13.40
C ASN A 51 -2.47 -13.99 14.52
N LYS A 52 -1.80 -13.84 15.67
CA LYS A 52 -2.36 -13.17 16.87
C LYS A 52 -2.28 -11.65 16.80
N SER A 53 -1.59 -11.08 15.83
CA SER A 53 -1.53 -9.61 15.65
C SER A 53 -2.80 -9.04 15.02
N LEU A 54 -3.64 -9.85 14.37
CA LEU A 54 -4.89 -9.41 13.80
C LEU A 54 -5.93 -9.09 14.87
N ILE A 55 -6.61 -7.97 14.72
CA ILE A 55 -7.76 -7.62 15.56
C ILE A 55 -8.99 -8.32 14.98
N ARG A 56 -9.61 -9.17 15.81
CA ARG A 56 -10.72 -10.03 15.43
C ARG A 56 -11.98 -9.71 16.21
N LYS A 57 -13.13 -9.96 15.61
CA LYS A 57 -14.45 -9.82 16.24
C LYS A 57 -15.40 -10.87 15.67
N SER A 58 -16.22 -11.44 16.51
CA SER A 58 -17.36 -12.26 16.06
C SER A 58 -18.60 -11.38 15.89
N ILE A 59 -19.21 -11.44 14.72
CA ILE A 59 -20.48 -10.77 14.40
C ILE A 59 -21.40 -11.83 13.80
N ASN A 60 -22.57 -12.06 14.40
CA ASN A 60 -23.54 -13.07 13.94
C ASN A 60 -22.91 -14.48 13.78
N ASN A 61 -22.04 -14.89 14.70
CA ASN A 61 -21.32 -16.17 14.68
C ASN A 61 -20.31 -16.34 13.53
N GLU A 62 -20.00 -15.29 12.77
CA GLU A 62 -18.94 -15.27 11.78
C GLU A 62 -17.73 -14.46 12.27
N GLU A 63 -16.52 -14.87 11.87
CA GLU A 63 -15.29 -14.14 12.19
C GLU A 63 -15.07 -12.98 11.22
N TYR A 64 -14.71 -11.84 11.80
CA TYR A 64 -14.30 -10.64 11.08
C TYR A 64 -12.92 -10.19 11.55
N ILE A 65 -12.16 -9.59 10.65
CA ILE A 65 -10.89 -8.91 10.97
C ILE A 65 -11.02 -7.41 10.73
N LEU A 66 -10.22 -6.64 11.47
CA LEU A 66 -10.19 -5.19 11.33
C LEU A 66 -9.16 -4.77 10.29
N VAL A 67 -9.64 -4.12 9.24
CA VAL A 67 -8.83 -3.49 8.19
C VAL A 67 -9.08 -2.00 8.16
N CYS A 68 -8.22 -1.24 7.48
CA CYS A 68 -8.42 0.19 7.30
C CYS A 68 -8.12 0.62 5.87
N THR A 69 -8.71 1.74 5.50
CA THR A 69 -8.46 2.44 4.24
C THR A 69 -8.43 3.94 4.47
N TRP A 70 -7.56 4.65 3.75
CA TRP A 70 -7.42 6.10 3.84
C TRP A 70 -8.30 6.79 2.79
N LYS A 71 -9.12 7.76 3.18
CA LYS A 71 -10.15 8.38 2.33
C LYS A 71 -10.18 9.90 2.45
N GLN A 72 -10.53 10.55 1.34
CA GLN A 72 -10.88 11.96 1.29
C GLN A 72 -12.39 12.14 1.53
N ASN A 73 -13.22 11.40 0.82
CA ASN A 73 -14.67 11.44 0.94
C ASN A 73 -15.17 10.25 1.77
N ILE A 74 -15.84 10.57 2.88
CA ILE A 74 -16.37 9.58 3.83
C ILE A 74 -17.89 9.46 3.80
N ALA A 75 -18.59 10.19 2.93
CA ALA A 75 -20.06 10.23 2.90
C ALA A 75 -20.70 8.83 2.76
N PHE A 76 -20.05 7.93 2.01
CA PHE A 76 -20.54 6.57 1.80
C PHE A 76 -20.35 5.66 3.03
N TYR A 77 -19.46 6.03 3.96
CA TYR A 77 -19.10 5.24 5.14
C TYR A 77 -19.82 5.66 6.43
N ASN A 78 -20.64 6.71 6.38
CA ASN A 78 -21.45 7.18 7.52
C ASN A 78 -22.68 6.27 7.77
N LYS A 79 -22.43 4.96 7.94
CA LYS A 79 -23.42 3.91 8.17
C LYS A 79 -22.75 2.78 8.93
N ASP A 80 -23.49 2.07 9.76
CA ASP A 80 -22.96 0.88 10.45
C ASP A 80 -22.62 -0.24 9.48
N VAL A 81 -23.38 -0.35 8.37
CA VAL A 81 -23.21 -1.37 7.33
C VAL A 81 -22.97 -0.72 5.98
N PHE A 82 -21.95 -1.19 5.30
CA PHE A 82 -21.58 -0.72 3.96
C PHE A 82 -21.51 -1.91 2.99
N ASN A 83 -22.01 -1.75 1.77
CA ASN A 83 -21.81 -2.71 0.68
C ASN A 83 -20.88 -2.11 -0.36
N THR A 84 -19.85 -2.85 -0.77
CA THR A 84 -18.86 -2.40 -1.74
C THR A 84 -19.45 -2.17 -3.15
N GLY A 85 -20.62 -2.72 -3.44
CA GLY A 85 -21.25 -2.62 -4.77
C GLY A 85 -20.30 -3.11 -5.86
N ASN A 86 -20.18 -2.36 -6.93
CA ASN A 86 -19.28 -2.68 -8.06
C ASN A 86 -17.84 -2.19 -7.86
N TRP A 87 -17.50 -1.62 -6.69
CA TRP A 87 -16.20 -1.00 -6.44
C TRP A 87 -15.42 -1.79 -5.39
N PRO A 88 -14.41 -2.59 -5.80
CA PRO A 88 -13.54 -3.26 -4.84
C PRO A 88 -12.78 -2.21 -4.02
N LEU A 89 -12.54 -2.52 -2.75
CA LEU A 89 -11.93 -1.58 -1.81
C LEU A 89 -10.54 -2.05 -1.40
N TRP A 90 -9.54 -1.21 -1.67
CA TRP A 90 -8.17 -1.42 -1.26
C TRP A 90 -8.01 -1.11 0.23
N VAL A 91 -7.41 -2.06 0.95
CA VAL A 91 -7.27 -1.99 2.41
C VAL A 91 -5.95 -2.60 2.87
N THR A 92 -5.52 -2.23 4.07
CA THR A 92 -4.47 -2.91 4.84
C THR A 92 -5.03 -3.31 6.20
N THR A 93 -4.33 -4.17 6.96
CA THR A 93 -4.78 -4.47 8.32
C THR A 93 -4.54 -3.26 9.23
N ALA A 94 -5.51 -2.95 10.09
CA ALA A 94 -5.42 -1.77 10.95
C ALA A 94 -4.18 -1.80 11.87
N PRO A 95 -3.80 -2.94 12.51
CA PRO A 95 -2.61 -3.00 13.34
C PRO A 95 -1.30 -2.75 12.59
N GLU A 96 -1.18 -3.24 11.35
CA GLU A 96 0.05 -3.12 10.57
C GLU A 96 0.39 -1.65 10.28
N LEU A 97 -0.59 -0.85 9.83
CA LEU A 97 -0.40 0.57 9.59
C LEU A 97 0.07 1.31 10.84
N LYS A 98 -0.63 1.12 11.98
CA LYS A 98 -0.27 1.78 13.23
C LYS A 98 1.11 1.37 13.73
N ASN A 99 1.44 0.08 13.65
CA ASN A 99 2.75 -0.43 14.06
C ASN A 99 3.86 0.14 13.18
N ARG A 100 3.63 0.26 11.87
CA ARG A 100 4.58 0.86 10.95
C ARG A 100 4.89 2.31 11.32
N PHE A 101 3.88 3.12 11.58
CA PHE A 101 4.06 4.52 11.97
C PHE A 101 4.73 4.67 13.35
N LYS A 102 4.40 3.83 14.32
CA LYS A 102 5.06 3.84 15.63
C LYS A 102 6.57 3.52 15.56
N SER A 103 6.98 2.77 14.54
CA SER A 103 8.39 2.39 14.34
C SER A 103 9.20 3.43 13.57
N GLU A 104 8.58 4.44 13.00
CA GLU A 104 9.23 5.45 12.16
C GLU A 104 9.27 6.83 12.85
N SER A 105 10.36 7.57 12.63
CA SER A 105 10.45 8.99 13.02
C SER A 105 9.93 9.85 11.87
N VAL A 106 8.65 10.18 11.90
CA VAL A 106 7.95 10.88 10.82
C VAL A 106 7.92 12.38 11.07
N LYS A 107 8.41 13.19 10.11
CA LYS A 107 8.37 14.66 10.17
C LYS A 107 7.06 15.21 9.57
N ASP A 108 6.63 14.65 8.45
CA ASP A 108 5.40 15.00 7.75
C ASP A 108 4.56 13.73 7.57
N THR A 109 3.53 13.62 8.38
CA THR A 109 2.63 12.47 8.42
C THR A 109 1.91 12.23 7.10
N ASN A 110 1.39 13.28 6.47
CA ASN A 110 0.65 13.16 5.21
C ASN A 110 1.57 12.73 4.08
N GLN A 111 2.75 13.35 3.96
CA GLN A 111 3.74 12.96 2.97
C GLN A 111 4.17 11.51 3.15
N ARG A 112 4.44 11.11 4.40
CA ARG A 112 4.84 9.73 4.68
C ARG A 112 3.76 8.70 4.36
N LEU A 113 2.49 9.01 4.63
CA LEU A 113 1.34 8.16 4.23
C LEU A 113 1.21 8.04 2.73
N ILE A 114 1.34 9.15 1.99
CA ILE A 114 1.33 9.18 0.54
C ILE A 114 2.42 8.25 -0.02
N GLN A 115 3.64 8.35 0.51
CA GLN A 115 4.76 7.49 0.11
C GLN A 115 4.49 6.03 0.42
N LEU A 116 4.12 5.72 1.66
CA LEU A 116 3.93 4.36 2.17
C LEU A 116 2.80 3.61 1.43
N LEU A 117 1.75 4.33 1.06
CA LEU A 117 0.58 3.77 0.38
C LEU A 117 0.69 3.83 -1.17
N GLY A 118 1.83 4.27 -1.71
CA GLY A 118 2.03 4.34 -3.16
C GLY A 118 1.09 5.35 -3.85
N LEU A 119 0.70 6.42 -3.17
CA LEU A 119 -0.20 7.42 -3.70
C LEU A 119 0.55 8.55 -4.43
N PRO A 120 -0.10 9.24 -5.41
CA PRO A 120 0.49 10.37 -6.09
C PRO A 120 0.85 11.52 -5.13
N PRO A 121 1.98 12.22 -5.35
CA PRO A 121 2.30 13.44 -4.61
C PRO A 121 1.16 14.45 -4.65
N GLY A 122 0.90 15.07 -3.50
CA GLY A 122 -0.19 16.05 -3.37
C GLY A 122 -1.60 15.45 -3.22
N SER A 123 -1.72 14.13 -3.08
CA SER A 123 -2.98 13.49 -2.70
C SER A 123 -3.52 14.07 -1.40
N LYS A 124 -4.83 14.30 -1.36
CA LYS A 124 -5.50 14.92 -0.20
C LYS A 124 -6.48 13.92 0.41
N TYR A 125 -6.02 13.19 1.39
CA TYR A 125 -6.84 12.28 2.18
C TYR A 125 -6.81 12.76 3.63
N SER A 126 -7.91 12.59 4.36
CA SER A 126 -8.07 13.21 5.68
C SER A 126 -8.59 12.26 6.75
N TYR A 127 -9.08 11.07 6.35
CA TYR A 127 -9.74 10.17 7.27
C TYR A 127 -9.32 8.72 7.04
N PHE A 128 -9.10 8.01 8.12
CA PHE A 128 -9.08 6.54 8.11
C PHE A 128 -10.48 6.02 8.39
N VAL A 129 -10.88 5.03 7.60
CA VAL A 129 -12.09 4.25 7.82
C VAL A 129 -11.66 2.86 8.25
N GLU A 130 -11.98 2.47 9.47
CA GLU A 130 -11.80 1.10 9.97
C GLU A 130 -13.02 0.25 9.64
N ILE A 131 -12.79 -0.93 9.13
CA ILE A 131 -13.81 -1.80 8.56
C ILE A 131 -13.63 -3.22 9.09
N TRP A 132 -14.70 -3.80 9.60
CA TRP A 132 -14.80 -5.22 9.89
C TRP A 132 -15.18 -5.97 8.62
N VAL A 133 -14.33 -6.88 8.18
CA VAL A 133 -14.53 -7.70 6.97
C VAL A 133 -14.26 -9.16 7.26
N ARG A 134 -15.01 -10.06 6.64
CA ARG A 134 -14.77 -11.50 6.74
C ARG A 134 -13.52 -11.88 5.94
N PRO A 135 -12.64 -12.77 6.43
CA PRO A 135 -11.47 -13.23 5.69
C PRO A 135 -11.80 -13.71 4.27
N GLN A 136 -12.89 -14.45 4.08
CA GLN A 136 -13.29 -14.97 2.76
C GLN A 136 -13.74 -13.90 1.76
N ASP A 137 -13.97 -12.67 2.19
CA ASP A 137 -14.33 -11.54 1.33
C ASP A 137 -13.09 -10.73 0.89
N LEU A 138 -11.89 -11.15 1.34
CA LEU A 138 -10.60 -10.57 1.00
C LEU A 138 -9.83 -11.43 0.00
N PHE A 139 -8.98 -10.79 -0.78
CA PHE A 139 -7.94 -11.45 -1.56
C PHE A 139 -6.72 -10.53 -1.68
N ARG A 140 -5.54 -11.09 -2.00
CA ARG A 140 -4.35 -10.29 -2.32
C ARG A 140 -4.41 -9.79 -3.76
N PRO A 141 -4.03 -8.53 -4.00
CA PRO A 141 -3.97 -7.98 -5.36
C PRO A 141 -2.69 -8.42 -6.09
N CYS A 142 -2.52 -9.72 -6.29
CA CYS A 142 -1.39 -10.32 -7.00
C CYS A 142 -1.85 -11.60 -7.73
N PRO A 143 -1.02 -12.21 -8.59
CA PRO A 143 -1.39 -13.43 -9.31
C PRO A 143 -1.86 -14.57 -8.40
N ASP A 144 -1.20 -14.77 -7.28
CA ASP A 144 -1.64 -15.64 -6.20
C ASP A 144 -2.50 -14.84 -5.22
N LYS A 145 -3.82 -15.00 -5.30
CA LYS A 145 -4.79 -14.26 -4.50
C LYS A 145 -4.90 -14.71 -3.04
N GLU A 146 -4.14 -15.72 -2.63
CA GLU A 146 -4.20 -16.28 -1.30
C GLU A 146 -3.80 -15.23 -0.24
N ILE A 147 -4.44 -15.33 0.95
CA ILE A 147 -4.24 -14.39 2.05
C ILE A 147 -3.66 -15.05 3.31
N THR A 148 -3.54 -16.39 3.33
CA THR A 148 -3.19 -17.15 4.55
C THR A 148 -1.70 -17.37 4.71
N ASP A 149 -0.92 -17.17 3.65
CA ASP A 149 0.54 -17.20 3.65
C ASP A 149 1.17 -15.79 3.68
N GLY A 150 2.50 -15.73 3.70
CA GLY A 150 3.27 -14.48 3.85
C GLY A 150 3.86 -13.93 2.56
N LYS A 151 3.48 -14.40 1.37
CA LYS A 151 4.07 -13.97 0.10
C LYS A 151 3.06 -13.92 -1.04
N CYS A 152 3.47 -13.34 -2.16
CA CYS A 152 2.78 -13.46 -3.45
C CYS A 152 3.73 -14.09 -4.47
N ASP A 153 3.21 -14.98 -5.29
CA ASP A 153 3.96 -15.56 -6.41
C ASP A 153 3.86 -14.67 -7.67
N LEU A 154 4.86 -14.78 -8.55
CA LEU A 154 4.92 -13.99 -9.79
C LEU A 154 3.96 -14.47 -10.87
N CYS A 155 3.54 -15.72 -10.79
CA CYS A 155 2.72 -16.38 -11.77
C CYS A 155 1.38 -16.79 -11.17
N PHE A 156 0.37 -16.89 -12.01
CA PHE A 156 -0.90 -17.46 -11.59
C PHE A 156 -0.73 -18.94 -11.24
N PRO A 157 -1.14 -19.36 -10.04
CA PRO A 157 -1.20 -20.78 -9.70
C PRO A 157 -2.06 -21.58 -10.68
N SER A 158 -1.78 -22.87 -10.82
CA SER A 158 -2.61 -23.76 -11.63
C SER A 158 -4.03 -23.78 -11.09
N GLY A 159 -5.03 -23.58 -11.97
CA GLY A 159 -6.43 -23.52 -11.59
C GLY A 159 -6.92 -22.16 -11.09
N THR A 160 -6.11 -21.10 -11.20
CA THR A 160 -6.59 -19.73 -10.93
C THR A 160 -7.81 -19.41 -11.79
N ASP A 161 -8.86 -18.88 -11.18
CA ASP A 161 -10.10 -18.56 -11.88
C ASP A 161 -9.88 -17.42 -12.92
N ALA A 162 -10.64 -17.51 -14.03
CA ALA A 162 -10.52 -16.57 -15.14
C ALA A 162 -10.87 -15.12 -14.74
N ASP A 163 -11.78 -14.95 -13.79
CA ASP A 163 -12.19 -13.62 -13.32
C ASP A 163 -11.06 -12.93 -12.55
N HIS A 164 -10.30 -13.68 -11.76
CA HIS A 164 -9.12 -13.14 -11.07
C HIS A 164 -8.03 -12.76 -12.07
N ILE A 165 -7.74 -13.61 -13.05
CA ILE A 165 -6.78 -13.32 -14.12
C ILE A 165 -7.18 -12.04 -14.87
N LYS A 166 -8.45 -11.94 -15.22
CA LYS A 166 -9.02 -10.75 -15.88
C LYS A 166 -8.87 -9.52 -15.01
N TRP A 167 -9.21 -9.62 -13.70
CA TRP A 167 -9.12 -8.52 -12.75
C TRP A 167 -7.69 -7.98 -12.63
N ILE A 168 -6.69 -8.87 -12.51
CA ILE A 168 -5.27 -8.50 -12.47
C ILE A 168 -4.88 -7.73 -13.75
N ASN A 169 -5.23 -8.26 -14.94
CA ASN A 169 -4.85 -7.64 -16.21
C ASN A 169 -5.53 -6.27 -16.42
N GLU A 170 -6.80 -6.12 -16.07
CA GLU A 170 -7.53 -4.85 -16.14
C GLU A 170 -6.92 -3.80 -15.19
N ASN A 171 -6.53 -4.21 -13.98
CA ASN A 171 -5.85 -3.31 -13.05
C ASN A 171 -4.46 -2.91 -13.54
N ARG A 172 -3.69 -3.80 -14.17
CA ARG A 172 -2.41 -3.44 -14.83
C ARG A 172 -2.62 -2.34 -15.86
N ILE A 173 -3.61 -2.48 -16.74
CA ILE A 173 -3.94 -1.47 -17.73
C ILE A 173 -4.32 -0.14 -17.06
N SER A 174 -5.23 -0.17 -16.09
CA SER A 174 -5.72 1.04 -15.43
C SER A 174 -4.67 1.75 -14.58
N ARG A 175 -3.63 1.04 -14.10
CA ARG A 175 -2.58 1.62 -13.25
C ARG A 175 -1.41 2.20 -14.06
N TYR A 176 -1.05 1.61 -15.19
CA TYR A 176 0.19 1.95 -15.89
C TYR A 176 -0.02 2.70 -17.21
N TYR A 177 -1.17 2.55 -17.87
CA TYR A 177 -1.39 3.11 -19.20
C TYR A 177 -2.22 4.39 -19.21
N GLN A 178 -2.24 5.13 -18.09
CA GLN A 178 -2.84 6.46 -18.03
C GLN A 178 -1.90 7.50 -18.63
N CYS A 179 -2.45 8.53 -19.31
CA CYS A 179 -1.66 9.60 -19.92
C CYS A 179 -1.00 10.49 -18.86
N GLU A 180 -1.73 10.80 -17.79
CA GLU A 180 -1.25 11.65 -16.70
C GLU A 180 -0.55 10.85 -15.64
N LEU A 181 0.67 11.26 -15.25
CA LEU A 181 1.49 10.57 -14.26
C LEU A 181 0.73 10.31 -12.94
N TYR A 182 -0.04 11.27 -12.47
CA TYR A 182 -0.75 11.16 -11.18
C TYR A 182 -2.06 10.36 -11.26
N ASN A 183 -2.41 9.84 -12.43
CA ASN A 183 -3.44 8.84 -12.62
C ASN A 183 -2.87 7.41 -12.71
N GLN A 184 -1.55 7.28 -12.76
CA GLN A 184 -0.85 6.01 -12.66
C GLN A 184 -0.59 5.68 -11.17
N TYR A 185 -0.37 4.41 -10.85
CA TYR A 185 -0.06 3.96 -9.49
C TYR A 185 1.07 2.93 -9.52
N PRO A 186 2.06 3.02 -8.59
CA PRO A 186 3.13 2.05 -8.49
C PRO A 186 2.63 0.76 -7.82
N TRP A 187 2.03 -0.10 -8.61
CA TRP A 187 1.48 -1.37 -8.12
C TRP A 187 2.37 -2.54 -8.54
N GLY A 188 3.20 -3.04 -7.62
CA GLY A 188 4.16 -4.12 -7.88
C GLY A 188 3.54 -5.50 -8.08
N GLN A 189 2.24 -5.69 -7.84
CA GLN A 189 1.53 -6.98 -7.95
C GLN A 189 2.14 -8.07 -7.06
N LEU A 190 2.72 -7.69 -5.92
CA LEU A 190 3.41 -8.55 -4.97
C LEU A 190 2.77 -8.52 -3.57
N GLY A 191 1.52 -8.06 -3.46
CA GLY A 191 0.73 -8.08 -2.24
C GLY A 191 1.12 -7.05 -1.18
N TYR A 192 1.89 -6.05 -1.55
CA TYR A 192 2.23 -4.90 -0.69
C TYR A 192 2.11 -3.58 -1.45
N THR A 193 1.85 -2.48 -0.71
CA THR A 193 1.90 -1.13 -1.25
C THR A 193 3.33 -0.76 -1.62
N TYR A 194 3.54 -0.10 -2.75
CA TYR A 194 4.87 0.35 -3.15
C TYR A 194 5.24 1.63 -2.39
N ASP A 195 6.14 1.51 -1.43
CA ASP A 195 6.66 2.66 -0.68
C ASP A 195 7.73 3.39 -1.51
N TRP A 196 7.37 4.58 -2.03
CA TRP A 196 8.29 5.36 -2.85
C TRP A 196 9.15 6.34 -2.06
N ASN A 197 9.22 6.21 -0.72
CA ASN A 197 10.21 6.93 0.07
C ASN A 197 11.62 6.49 -0.35
N PRO A 198 12.53 7.43 -0.74
CA PRO A 198 13.88 7.09 -1.19
C PRO A 198 14.74 6.45 -0.09
N ASP A 199 14.40 6.61 1.18
CA ASP A 199 15.09 5.98 2.31
C ASP A 199 14.71 4.50 2.48
N ASN A 200 13.54 4.07 2.00
CA ASN A 200 13.14 2.67 1.99
C ASN A 200 13.70 1.96 0.75
N LYS A 201 14.87 1.34 0.88
CA LYS A 201 15.54 0.68 -0.25
C LYS A 201 14.84 -0.57 -0.77
N SER A 202 14.01 -1.21 0.03
CA SER A 202 13.20 -2.37 -0.38
C SER A 202 11.95 -1.98 -1.15
N HIS A 203 11.48 -0.75 -0.98
CA HIS A 203 10.18 -0.26 -1.46
C HIS A 203 8.98 -1.07 -0.98
N VAL A 204 9.16 -1.96 0.00
CA VAL A 204 8.07 -2.70 0.62
C VAL A 204 7.34 -1.79 1.60
N GLY A 205 6.07 -1.57 1.33
CA GLY A 205 5.16 -0.81 2.19
C GLY A 205 4.37 -1.72 3.14
N LEU A 206 3.05 -1.63 3.09
CA LEU A 206 2.12 -2.42 3.91
C LEU A 206 1.55 -3.59 3.11
N SER A 207 1.20 -4.66 3.79
CA SER A 207 0.45 -5.75 3.18
C SER A 207 -0.88 -5.23 2.65
N GLU A 208 -1.17 -5.55 1.40
CA GLU A 208 -2.29 -5.00 0.66
C GLU A 208 -3.33 -6.08 0.39
N PHE A 209 -4.59 -5.73 0.61
CA PHE A 209 -5.73 -6.60 0.39
C PHE A 209 -6.84 -5.86 -0.33
N ILE A 210 -7.71 -6.64 -0.98
CA ILE A 210 -8.90 -6.14 -1.64
C ILE A 210 -10.13 -6.75 -0.98
N ILE A 211 -11.05 -5.91 -0.54
CA ILE A 211 -12.42 -6.35 -0.30
C ILE A 211 -13.11 -6.43 -1.66
N GLY A 212 -13.59 -7.61 -2.03
CA GLY A 212 -14.21 -7.86 -3.32
C GLY A 212 -15.46 -7.01 -3.58
N VAL A 213 -16.00 -7.10 -4.79
CA VAL A 213 -17.27 -6.45 -5.18
C VAL A 213 -18.47 -7.11 -4.48
N ASN A 214 -19.55 -6.35 -4.29
CA ASN A 214 -20.81 -6.81 -3.68
C ASN A 214 -20.62 -7.47 -2.30
N LYS A 215 -19.63 -7.01 -1.52
CA LYS A 215 -19.39 -7.50 -0.17
C LYS A 215 -20.01 -6.57 0.87
N THR A 216 -20.67 -7.16 1.85
CA THR A 216 -21.22 -6.44 2.99
C THR A 216 -20.22 -6.44 4.12
N VAL A 217 -19.86 -5.26 4.60
CA VAL A 217 -18.90 -5.03 5.68
C VAL A 217 -19.51 -4.12 6.74
N TYR A 218 -18.89 -4.10 7.93
CA TYR A 218 -19.34 -3.22 9.02
C TYR A 218 -18.32 -2.12 9.25
N ILE A 219 -18.77 -0.88 9.32
CA ILE A 219 -17.90 0.24 9.66
C ILE A 219 -17.66 0.22 11.18
N ASN A 220 -16.39 0.17 11.57
CA ASN A 220 -16.01 0.28 12.97
C ASN A 220 -16.04 1.72 13.45
N ARG A 221 -15.30 2.57 12.73
CA ARG A 221 -15.24 4.01 12.99
C ARG A 221 -14.59 4.76 11.83
N ILE A 222 -14.77 6.07 11.82
CA ILE A 222 -14.11 7.01 10.92
C ILE A 222 -13.35 7.99 11.80
N VAL A 223 -12.04 8.14 11.55
CA VAL A 223 -11.15 8.93 12.41
C VAL A 223 -10.30 9.87 11.55
N PRO A 224 -10.13 11.14 11.95
CA PRO A 224 -9.17 12.04 11.30
C PRO A 224 -7.75 11.42 11.30
N THR A 225 -6.99 11.70 10.25
CA THR A 225 -5.66 11.08 10.03
C THR A 225 -4.72 11.27 11.23
N GLU A 226 -4.65 12.50 11.76
CA GLU A 226 -3.75 12.83 12.86
C GLU A 226 -4.13 12.10 14.16
N GLU A 227 -5.41 12.00 14.46
CA GLU A 227 -5.93 11.28 15.62
C GLU A 227 -5.67 9.78 15.48
N TYR A 228 -5.91 9.21 14.30
CA TYR A 228 -5.76 7.78 14.04
C TYR A 228 -4.34 7.25 14.30
N LEU A 229 -3.33 8.04 14.00
CA LEU A 229 -1.93 7.66 14.14
C LEU A 229 -1.32 7.99 15.52
N CYS A 230 -2.01 8.80 16.32
CA CYS A 230 -1.59 9.10 17.71
C CYS A 230 -2.04 8.05 18.72
N GLU A 231 -2.94 7.14 18.34
CA GLU A 231 -3.42 6.02 19.17
C GLU A 231 -2.42 4.84 19.14
#